data_8fb1403884a5e9da3a79404d39ba3b68
#
_entry.id   8fb1403884a5e9da3a79404d39ba3b68
#
_cell.length_a   1.000
_cell.length_b   1.000
_cell.length_c   1.000
_cell.angle_alpha   90.00
_cell.angle_beta   90.00
_cell.angle_gamma   90.00
#
_symmetry.space_group_name_H-M   'P 1'
#
loop_
_entity.id
_entity.type
_entity.pdbx_description
1 polymer ?
#
loop_
_entity_poly.entity_id
_entity_poly.type
_entity_poly.pdbx_seq_one_letter_code
_entity_poly.pdbx_strand_id
1 'polypeptide(L)'
;MIHLVCPNPALDRTILLSQFKEDVVNRPSQVHENAGGKSFNVAYVLNCEKGEEQGNFCIHTMLGGKMGEYIQQLNEEDGIPLVVTEVDKNTRTCTIMIDTELGKTYLVYEAGFELNKDLLEQFTANLIKRIQSGDSVVFSGSLMKGMPDDYIAQIGRLLPEDVNLVVDTSGAALKAAFTAQPDIVKINDEELAELTGCPVETAEEAAKLLKEYTKIPYFIVTMGGKGVVARLKDDVFQLTFPTIHVKNPIASGDF
;
A
#
# COMPACT_ATOMS: atom_id res chain seq x y z
N MET A 1 -3.45 18.64 -2.29
CA MET A 1 -2.52 17.61 -2.87
C MET A 1 -2.73 16.28 -2.19
N ILE A 2 -2.40 15.14 -2.84
CA ILE A 2 -2.39 13.82 -2.20
C ILE A 2 -0.94 13.40 -1.96
N HIS A 3 -0.57 13.18 -0.70
CA HIS A 3 0.74 12.69 -0.28
C HIS A 3 0.66 11.19 -0.04
N LEU A 4 1.14 10.38 -0.99
CA LEU A 4 1.20 8.93 -0.86
C LEU A 4 2.48 8.55 -0.11
N VAL A 5 2.37 7.91 1.03
CA VAL A 5 3.51 7.57 1.89
C VAL A 5 3.83 6.08 1.74
N CYS A 6 4.98 5.77 1.12
CA CYS A 6 5.49 4.42 0.92
C CYS A 6 6.81 4.23 1.70
N PRO A 7 6.76 3.91 2.99
CA PRO A 7 7.97 3.81 3.77
C PRO A 7 8.82 2.56 3.45
N ASN A 8 8.23 1.52 2.88
CA ASN A 8 8.89 0.25 2.59
C ASN A 8 8.80 -0.14 1.10
N PRO A 9 9.40 0.66 0.20
CA PRO A 9 9.37 0.42 -1.24
C PRO A 9 10.13 -0.85 -1.63
N ALA A 10 9.90 -1.31 -2.86
CA ALA A 10 10.61 -2.41 -3.47
C ALA A 10 10.76 -2.19 -4.99
N LEU A 11 11.68 -2.91 -5.62
CA LEU A 11 11.57 -3.22 -7.03
C LEU A 11 10.70 -4.48 -7.16
N ASP A 12 9.51 -4.36 -7.73
CA ASP A 12 8.64 -5.51 -8.00
C ASP A 12 9.04 -6.14 -9.33
N ARG A 13 9.48 -7.40 -9.25
CA ARG A 13 9.93 -8.17 -10.40
C ARG A 13 9.01 -9.37 -10.63
N THR A 14 8.16 -9.28 -11.66
CA THR A 14 7.25 -10.36 -12.07
C THR A 14 7.87 -11.21 -13.16
N ILE A 15 7.97 -12.52 -12.93
CA ILE A 15 8.58 -13.51 -13.81
C ILE A 15 7.48 -14.48 -14.25
N LEU A 16 7.20 -14.55 -15.56
CA LEU A 16 6.25 -15.51 -16.11
C LEU A 16 6.97 -16.76 -16.63
N LEU A 17 6.59 -17.90 -16.10
CA LEU A 17 7.07 -19.22 -16.51
C LEU A 17 5.90 -20.01 -17.10
N SER A 18 6.14 -20.80 -18.18
CA SER A 18 5.15 -21.77 -18.65
C SER A 18 4.89 -22.81 -17.57
N GLN A 19 5.95 -23.35 -16.98
CA GLN A 19 5.91 -24.28 -15.87
C GLN A 19 7.15 -24.08 -14.99
N PHE A 20 6.95 -23.95 -13.68
CA PHE A 20 8.03 -23.96 -12.70
C PHE A 20 8.46 -25.39 -12.41
N LYS A 21 9.76 -25.67 -12.49
CA LYS A 21 10.36 -27.01 -12.22
C LYS A 21 11.44 -26.87 -11.17
N GLU A 22 11.41 -27.75 -10.20
CA GLU A 22 12.44 -27.85 -9.16
C GLU A 22 13.73 -28.46 -9.74
N ASP A 23 14.85 -28.13 -9.13
CA ASP A 23 16.20 -28.67 -9.43
C ASP A 23 16.69 -28.51 -10.90
N VAL A 24 16.07 -27.62 -11.66
CA VAL A 24 16.50 -27.31 -13.05
C VAL A 24 16.51 -25.80 -13.31
N VAL A 25 17.19 -25.40 -14.38
CA VAL A 25 17.18 -24.00 -14.81
C VAL A 25 15.83 -23.68 -15.43
N ASN A 26 15.07 -22.80 -14.77
CA ASN A 26 13.85 -22.24 -15.30
C ASN A 26 14.16 -20.98 -16.14
N ARG A 27 13.65 -20.94 -17.37
CA ARG A 27 13.80 -19.77 -18.26
C ARG A 27 12.45 -19.10 -18.45
N PRO A 28 12.29 -17.86 -17.98
CA PRO A 28 11.03 -17.14 -18.10
C PRO A 28 10.73 -16.80 -19.58
N SER A 29 9.44 -16.77 -19.90
CA SER A 29 8.96 -16.24 -21.17
C SER A 29 8.92 -14.71 -21.17
N GLN A 30 8.65 -14.11 -20.01
CA GLN A 30 8.60 -12.66 -19.82
C GLN A 30 9.10 -12.29 -18.42
N VAL A 31 9.67 -11.11 -18.30
CA VAL A 31 10.04 -10.46 -17.04
C VAL A 31 9.56 -9.02 -17.10
N HIS A 32 8.83 -8.61 -16.07
CA HIS A 32 8.36 -7.23 -15.89
C HIS A 32 8.93 -6.68 -14.59
N GLU A 33 9.40 -5.45 -14.63
CA GLU A 33 9.95 -4.75 -13.46
C GLU A 33 9.23 -3.41 -13.31
N ASN A 34 8.74 -3.13 -12.09
CA ASN A 34 8.03 -1.91 -11.78
C ASN A 34 8.47 -1.38 -10.41
N ALA A 35 8.31 -0.09 -10.19
CA ALA A 35 8.36 0.47 -8.86
C ALA A 35 7.26 -0.16 -7.99
N GLY A 36 7.66 -0.76 -6.86
CA GLY A 36 6.80 -1.59 -6.02
C GLY A 36 6.50 -0.97 -4.67
N GLY A 37 5.35 -1.40 -4.14
CA GLY A 37 4.74 -0.94 -2.90
C GLY A 37 3.34 -0.40 -3.14
N LYS A 38 2.42 -0.56 -2.18
CA LYS A 38 1.01 -0.18 -2.36
C LYS A 38 0.82 1.28 -2.81
N SER A 39 1.59 2.23 -2.27
CA SER A 39 1.51 3.63 -2.70
C SER A 39 1.92 3.86 -4.16
N PHE A 40 2.84 3.06 -4.70
CA PHE A 40 3.19 3.11 -6.12
C PHE A 40 2.05 2.62 -7.00
N ASN A 41 1.36 1.54 -6.58
CA ASN A 41 0.19 1.04 -7.28
C ASN A 41 -0.92 2.09 -7.34
N VAL A 42 -1.21 2.73 -6.21
CA VAL A 42 -2.18 3.84 -6.13
C VAL A 42 -1.76 5.00 -7.03
N ALA A 43 -0.48 5.40 -7.00
CA ALA A 43 0.03 6.48 -7.84
C ALA A 43 -0.10 6.17 -9.33
N TYR A 44 0.18 4.93 -9.74
CA TYR A 44 0.03 4.48 -11.11
C TYR A 44 -1.42 4.62 -11.61
N VAL A 45 -2.40 4.21 -10.80
CA VAL A 45 -3.82 4.36 -11.15
C VAL A 45 -4.22 5.84 -11.23
N LEU A 46 -3.86 6.65 -10.24
CA LEU A 46 -4.10 8.09 -10.27
C LEU A 46 -3.47 8.75 -11.48
N ASN A 47 -2.31 8.26 -11.93
CA ASN A 47 -1.63 8.74 -13.11
C ASN A 47 -2.35 8.35 -14.41
N CYS A 48 -2.94 7.15 -14.48
CA CYS A 48 -3.72 6.70 -15.62
C CYS A 48 -5.08 7.43 -15.76
N GLU A 49 -5.72 7.75 -14.63
CA GLU A 49 -7.07 8.30 -14.59
C GLU A 49 -7.16 9.82 -14.83
N LYS A 50 -6.06 10.54 -14.64
CA LYS A 50 -6.03 12.01 -14.72
C LYS A 50 -6.22 12.61 -16.11
N GLY A 51 -6.21 11.82 -17.18
CA GLY A 51 -6.27 12.31 -18.56
C GLY A 51 -5.11 13.25 -18.89
N GLU A 52 -5.41 14.44 -19.49
CA GLU A 52 -4.38 15.45 -19.82
C GLU A 52 -4.00 16.36 -18.63
N GLU A 53 -4.75 16.32 -17.52
CA GLU A 53 -4.45 17.10 -16.33
C GLU A 53 -3.41 16.39 -15.47
N GLN A 54 -2.36 17.11 -15.07
CA GLN A 54 -1.33 16.57 -14.19
C GLN A 54 -1.92 16.32 -12.80
N GLY A 55 -1.96 15.06 -12.34
CA GLY A 55 -2.51 14.70 -11.03
C GLY A 55 -1.79 15.43 -9.90
N ASN A 56 -2.57 15.95 -8.96
CA ASN A 56 -2.04 16.67 -7.80
C ASN A 56 -1.67 15.68 -6.67
N PHE A 57 -0.67 14.83 -6.91
CA PHE A 57 -0.15 13.87 -5.94
C PHE A 57 1.37 13.73 -6.02
N CYS A 58 1.98 13.19 -4.97
CA CYS A 58 3.37 12.76 -4.97
C CYS A 58 3.57 11.58 -4.02
N ILE A 59 4.62 10.76 -4.27
CA ILE A 59 5.00 9.65 -3.39
C ILE A 59 6.17 10.09 -2.51
N HIS A 60 6.02 9.94 -1.18
CA HIS A 60 7.10 10.07 -0.21
C HIS A 60 7.67 8.69 0.09
N THR A 61 8.95 8.48 -0.17
CA THR A 61 9.58 7.17 -0.04
C THR A 61 11.05 7.27 0.36
N MET A 62 11.63 6.14 0.72
CA MET A 62 13.06 5.99 1.01
C MET A 62 13.69 5.07 -0.02
N LEU A 63 14.62 5.57 -0.79
CA LEU A 63 15.29 4.82 -1.84
C LEU A 63 16.79 4.90 -1.67
N GLY A 64 17.50 3.82 -2.02
CA GLY A 64 18.95 3.82 -2.00
C GLY A 64 19.58 2.69 -2.81
N GLY A 65 20.87 2.87 -3.10
CA GLY A 65 21.64 1.99 -3.95
C GLY A 65 21.14 1.93 -5.39
N LYS A 66 21.67 1.01 -6.16
CA LYS A 66 21.31 0.87 -7.58
C LYS A 66 19.84 0.55 -7.83
N MET A 67 19.21 -0.20 -6.91
CA MET A 67 17.77 -0.48 -7.05
C MET A 67 16.93 0.77 -6.80
N GLY A 68 17.36 1.62 -5.85
CA GLY A 68 16.69 2.91 -5.62
C GLY A 68 16.81 3.84 -6.82
N GLU A 69 18.00 3.93 -7.44
CA GLU A 69 18.21 4.70 -8.68
C GLU A 69 17.32 4.18 -9.82
N TYR A 70 17.24 2.88 -9.98
CA TYR A 70 16.41 2.27 -11.01
C TYR A 70 14.90 2.50 -10.79
N ILE A 71 14.43 2.43 -9.54
CA ILE A 71 13.03 2.78 -9.21
C ILE A 71 12.75 4.25 -9.54
N GLN A 72 13.67 5.16 -9.25
CA GLN A 72 13.51 6.57 -9.61
C GLN A 72 13.38 6.74 -11.12
N GLN A 73 14.24 6.08 -11.90
CA GLN A 73 14.18 6.10 -13.37
C GLN A 73 12.82 5.61 -13.90
N LEU A 74 12.32 4.46 -13.39
CA LEU A 74 11.00 3.94 -13.78
C LEU A 74 9.87 4.94 -13.51
N ASN A 75 9.91 5.63 -12.37
CA ASN A 75 8.90 6.64 -12.04
C ASN A 75 9.03 7.93 -12.87
N GLU A 76 10.24 8.31 -13.26
CA GLU A 76 10.47 9.43 -14.18
C GLU A 76 9.86 9.13 -15.55
N GLU A 77 10.03 7.90 -16.07
CA GLU A 77 9.44 7.43 -17.33
C GLU A 77 7.91 7.45 -17.28
N ASP A 78 7.31 7.11 -16.14
CA ASP A 78 5.86 7.13 -15.92
C ASP A 78 5.32 8.55 -15.58
N GLY A 79 6.19 9.52 -15.34
CA GLY A 79 5.81 10.87 -14.95
C GLY A 79 5.19 10.95 -13.55
N ILE A 80 5.55 10.04 -12.63
CA ILE A 80 5.06 9.98 -11.25
C ILE A 80 6.00 10.76 -10.33
N PRO A 81 5.53 11.83 -9.65
CA PRO A 81 6.36 12.66 -8.79
C PRO A 81 6.81 11.92 -7.52
N LEU A 82 8.13 11.92 -7.24
CA LEU A 82 8.72 11.35 -6.03
C LEU A 82 9.30 12.44 -5.12
N VAL A 83 9.17 12.20 -3.81
CA VAL A 83 9.92 12.88 -2.74
C VAL A 83 10.77 11.81 -2.06
N VAL A 84 12.02 11.72 -2.48
CA VAL A 84 12.93 10.69 -2.01
C VAL A 84 13.70 11.16 -0.79
N THR A 85 13.71 10.34 0.26
CA THR A 85 14.71 10.39 1.32
C THR A 85 15.77 9.35 0.99
N GLU A 86 16.97 9.81 0.65
CA GLU A 86 18.05 8.93 0.24
C GLU A 86 18.59 8.11 1.42
N VAL A 87 18.91 6.85 1.16
CA VAL A 87 19.47 5.92 2.13
C VAL A 87 20.74 5.27 1.58
N ASP A 88 21.67 4.93 2.48
CA ASP A 88 22.94 4.27 2.15
C ASP A 88 22.81 2.75 1.92
N LYS A 89 21.60 2.22 2.01
CA LYS A 89 21.27 0.81 1.81
C LYS A 89 20.59 0.59 0.47
N ASN A 90 20.75 -0.59 -0.10
CA ASN A 90 20.05 -0.94 -1.33
C ASN A 90 18.55 -1.16 -1.07
N THR A 91 17.70 -0.59 -1.91
CA THR A 91 16.27 -0.89 -1.89
C THR A 91 16.05 -2.36 -2.24
N ARG A 92 15.12 -3.02 -1.56
CA ARG A 92 14.82 -4.44 -1.72
C ARG A 92 14.16 -4.75 -3.05
N THR A 93 14.22 -6.03 -3.44
CA THR A 93 13.47 -6.60 -4.57
C THR A 93 12.41 -7.56 -4.06
N CYS A 94 11.22 -7.50 -4.65
CA CYS A 94 10.15 -8.46 -4.45
C CYS A 94 9.96 -9.25 -5.75
N THR A 95 10.26 -10.54 -5.73
CA THR A 95 10.12 -11.39 -6.91
C THR A 95 8.81 -12.18 -6.85
N ILE A 96 8.02 -12.05 -7.91
CA ILE A 96 6.75 -12.74 -8.11
C ILE A 96 6.94 -13.70 -9.29
N MET A 97 6.89 -14.99 -9.05
CA MET A 97 6.97 -15.99 -10.12
C MET A 97 5.58 -16.56 -10.38
N ILE A 98 5.11 -16.49 -11.61
CA ILE A 98 3.80 -16.98 -12.04
C ILE A 98 4.01 -18.19 -12.94
N ASP A 99 3.54 -19.35 -12.50
CA ASP A 99 3.41 -20.56 -13.31
C ASP A 99 2.10 -20.50 -14.07
N THR A 100 2.17 -20.30 -15.39
CA THR A 100 0.97 -20.06 -16.21
C THR A 100 0.22 -21.35 -16.55
N GLU A 101 0.85 -22.54 -16.51
CA GLU A 101 0.20 -23.83 -16.71
C GLU A 101 -0.57 -24.27 -15.46
N LEU A 102 0.03 -24.12 -14.29
CA LEU A 102 -0.57 -24.53 -13.02
C LEU A 102 -1.43 -23.43 -12.38
N GLY A 103 -1.35 -22.19 -12.87
CA GLY A 103 -2.02 -21.04 -12.25
C GLY A 103 -1.52 -20.75 -10.85
N LYS A 104 -0.25 -21.07 -10.53
CA LYS A 104 0.34 -20.88 -9.21
C LYS A 104 1.23 -19.64 -9.19
N THR A 105 1.23 -18.96 -8.06
CA THR A 105 2.10 -17.82 -7.81
C THR A 105 3.03 -18.11 -6.64
N TYR A 106 4.31 -17.81 -6.81
CA TYR A 106 5.34 -17.93 -5.78
C TYR A 106 5.89 -16.55 -5.48
N LEU A 107 5.87 -16.16 -4.20
CA LEU A 107 6.27 -14.85 -3.73
C LEU A 107 7.57 -14.96 -2.95
N VAL A 108 8.60 -14.24 -3.40
CA VAL A 108 9.90 -14.16 -2.72
C VAL A 108 10.19 -12.68 -2.46
N TYR A 109 9.94 -12.23 -1.23
CA TYR A 109 10.11 -10.84 -0.83
C TYR A 109 11.35 -10.71 0.04
N GLU A 110 12.30 -9.90 -0.41
CA GLU A 110 13.44 -9.54 0.40
C GLU A 110 12.99 -8.69 1.60
N ALA A 111 13.67 -8.88 2.73
CA ALA A 111 13.50 -7.98 3.85
C ALA A 111 14.07 -6.60 3.47
N GLY A 112 13.33 -5.53 3.78
CA GLY A 112 13.84 -4.18 3.68
C GLY A 112 15.01 -3.95 4.66
N PHE A 113 15.72 -2.84 4.49
CA PHE A 113 16.73 -2.43 5.47
C PHE A 113 16.08 -1.98 6.79
N GLU A 114 16.84 -1.94 7.86
CA GLU A 114 16.39 -1.44 9.14
C GLU A 114 16.75 0.05 9.29
N LEU A 115 15.76 0.86 9.65
CA LEU A 115 15.92 2.29 9.86
C LEU A 115 16.62 2.57 11.19
N ASN A 116 17.50 3.56 11.18
CA ASN A 116 17.95 4.23 12.39
C ASN A 116 17.09 5.48 12.68
N LYS A 117 17.26 6.03 13.87
CA LYS A 117 16.49 7.18 14.34
C LYS A 117 16.67 8.42 13.44
N ASP A 118 17.90 8.71 13.03
CA ASP A 118 18.22 9.94 12.26
C ASP A 118 17.53 9.90 10.89
N LEU A 119 17.53 8.74 10.23
CA LEU A 119 16.87 8.56 8.95
C LEU A 119 15.35 8.64 9.07
N LEU A 120 14.78 8.12 10.15
CA LEU A 120 13.35 8.26 10.44
C LEU A 120 12.96 9.71 10.65
N GLU A 121 13.77 10.47 11.42
CA GLU A 121 13.56 11.91 11.63
C GLU A 121 13.66 12.70 10.31
N GLN A 122 14.64 12.37 9.47
CA GLN A 122 14.80 12.99 8.15
C GLN A 122 13.60 12.71 7.24
N PHE A 123 13.15 11.45 7.17
CA PHE A 123 11.96 11.06 6.39
C PHE A 123 10.71 11.82 6.88
N THR A 124 10.51 11.85 8.19
CA THR A 124 9.41 12.57 8.82
C THR A 124 9.45 14.07 8.48
N ALA A 125 10.61 14.71 8.61
CA ALA A 125 10.78 16.12 8.27
C ALA A 125 10.49 16.41 6.79
N ASN A 126 10.96 15.55 5.88
CA ASN A 126 10.71 15.67 4.45
C ASN A 126 9.20 15.55 4.11
N LEU A 127 8.48 14.67 4.81
CA LEU A 127 7.04 14.50 4.66
C LEU A 127 6.29 15.75 5.18
N ILE A 128 6.47 16.10 6.45
CA ILE A 128 5.71 17.17 7.12
C ILE A 128 5.94 18.54 6.46
N LYS A 129 7.15 18.83 6.00
CA LYS A 129 7.49 20.11 5.34
C LYS A 129 6.64 20.40 4.11
N ARG A 130 6.08 19.39 3.45
CA ARG A 130 5.34 19.54 2.19
C ARG A 130 3.83 19.56 2.36
N ILE A 131 3.32 19.11 3.49
CA ILE A 131 1.89 19.02 3.77
C ILE A 131 1.33 20.41 4.04
N GLN A 132 0.22 20.75 3.42
CA GLN A 132 -0.50 22.00 3.57
C GLN A 132 -1.96 21.73 3.99
N SER A 133 -2.62 22.78 4.48
CA SER A 133 -4.06 22.78 4.76
C SER A 133 -4.87 22.28 3.55
N GLY A 134 -5.82 21.36 3.80
CA GLY A 134 -6.67 20.74 2.77
C GLY A 134 -6.03 19.61 1.99
N ASP A 135 -4.79 19.23 2.30
CA ASP A 135 -4.15 18.07 1.68
C ASP A 135 -4.71 16.72 2.21
N SER A 136 -4.31 15.63 1.59
CA SER A 136 -4.56 14.27 2.08
C SER A 136 -3.25 13.51 2.21
N VAL A 137 -3.06 12.82 3.34
CA VAL A 137 -1.90 11.97 3.59
C VAL A 137 -2.36 10.51 3.63
N VAL A 138 -1.82 9.70 2.74
CA VAL A 138 -2.22 8.30 2.54
C VAL A 138 -1.05 7.40 2.91
N PHE A 139 -1.16 6.69 4.01
CA PHE A 139 -0.26 5.59 4.35
C PHE A 139 -0.77 4.31 3.72
N SER A 140 -0.02 3.75 2.78
CA SER A 140 -0.41 2.52 2.07
C SER A 140 0.74 1.51 2.07
N GLY A 141 0.52 0.36 2.70
CA GLY A 141 1.48 -0.72 2.87
C GLY A 141 2.07 -0.84 4.28
N SER A 142 3.04 -1.75 4.42
CA SER A 142 3.71 -2.02 5.70
C SER A 142 4.70 -0.93 6.09
N LEU A 143 4.86 -0.72 7.38
CA LEU A 143 5.96 0.08 7.89
C LEU A 143 7.31 -0.63 7.67
N MET A 144 8.37 0.18 7.54
CA MET A 144 9.74 -0.32 7.46
C MET A 144 10.20 -0.81 8.84
N LYS A 145 11.05 -1.85 8.86
CA LYS A 145 11.70 -2.29 10.09
C LYS A 145 12.48 -1.13 10.74
N GLY A 146 12.30 -0.95 12.05
CA GLY A 146 12.85 0.19 12.80
C GLY A 146 11.91 1.40 12.91
N MET A 147 10.79 1.43 12.18
CA MET A 147 9.70 2.36 12.47
C MET A 147 8.91 1.87 13.69
N PRO A 148 8.51 2.77 14.61
CA PRO A 148 7.61 2.39 15.69
C PRO A 148 6.21 2.05 15.16
N ASP A 149 5.53 1.10 15.78
CA ASP A 149 4.18 0.67 15.36
C ASP A 149 3.18 1.84 15.34
N ASP A 150 3.37 2.85 16.21
CA ASP A 150 2.51 4.02 16.28
C ASP A 150 2.97 5.19 15.37
N TYR A 151 3.89 4.93 14.41
CA TYR A 151 4.41 5.98 13.53
C TYR A 151 3.31 6.74 12.78
N ILE A 152 2.33 6.04 12.24
CA ILE A 152 1.18 6.67 11.53
C ILE A 152 0.42 7.59 12.48
N ALA A 153 0.21 7.15 13.72
CA ALA A 153 -0.45 7.97 14.72
C ALA A 153 0.39 9.17 15.17
N GLN A 154 1.72 9.03 15.19
CA GLN A 154 2.62 10.16 15.45
C GLN A 154 2.50 11.20 14.35
N ILE A 155 2.51 10.80 13.08
CA ILE A 155 2.29 11.70 11.94
C ILE A 155 0.91 12.35 12.04
N GLY A 156 -0.16 11.58 12.26
CA GLY A 156 -1.53 12.10 12.35
C GLY A 156 -1.68 13.24 13.37
N ARG A 157 -0.93 13.19 14.49
CA ARG A 157 -0.92 14.28 15.51
C ARG A 157 -0.17 15.55 15.05
N LEU A 158 0.66 15.45 14.04
CA LEU A 158 1.44 16.57 13.47
C LEU A 158 0.72 17.22 12.29
N LEU A 159 -0.32 16.57 11.74
CA LEU A 159 -1.08 17.10 10.61
C LEU A 159 -1.97 18.29 11.05
N PRO A 160 -2.18 19.30 10.18
CA PRO A 160 -3.24 20.29 10.36
C PRO A 160 -4.63 19.63 10.46
N GLU A 161 -5.56 20.24 11.18
CA GLU A 161 -6.90 19.68 11.45
C GLU A 161 -7.75 19.39 10.19
N ASP A 162 -7.47 20.09 9.10
CA ASP A 162 -8.19 19.96 7.84
C ASP A 162 -7.47 19.08 6.81
N VAL A 163 -6.40 18.38 7.21
CA VAL A 163 -5.71 17.38 6.40
C VAL A 163 -6.29 16.01 6.66
N ASN A 164 -6.73 15.34 5.60
CA ASN A 164 -7.27 13.98 5.71
C ASN A 164 -6.16 12.95 5.93
N LEU A 165 -6.31 12.10 6.92
CA LEU A 165 -5.46 10.94 7.15
C LEU A 165 -6.13 9.67 6.61
N VAL A 166 -5.50 9.03 5.63
CA VAL A 166 -5.97 7.78 5.00
C VAL A 166 -5.01 6.65 5.34
N VAL A 167 -5.52 5.49 5.77
CA VAL A 167 -4.72 4.37 6.24
C VAL A 167 -5.11 3.07 5.54
N ASP A 168 -4.13 2.45 4.86
CA ASP A 168 -4.17 1.08 4.33
C ASP A 168 -2.92 0.34 4.80
N THR A 169 -2.95 -0.23 5.99
CA THR A 169 -1.85 -0.98 6.61
C THR A 169 -2.39 -2.16 7.42
N SER A 170 -1.53 -2.94 8.04
CA SER A 170 -1.90 -4.17 8.75
C SER A 170 -1.22 -4.28 10.13
N GLY A 171 -1.64 -5.26 10.91
CA GLY A 171 -0.99 -5.67 12.15
C GLY A 171 -0.99 -4.61 13.24
N ALA A 172 0.13 -4.51 13.97
CA ALA A 172 0.29 -3.57 15.08
C ALA A 172 0.19 -2.11 14.62
N ALA A 173 0.71 -1.78 13.43
CA ALA A 173 0.63 -0.45 12.86
C ALA A 173 -0.81 -0.01 12.60
N LEU A 174 -1.66 -0.90 12.10
CA LEU A 174 -3.09 -0.62 11.92
C LEU A 174 -3.76 -0.33 13.26
N LYS A 175 -3.55 -1.20 14.25
CA LYS A 175 -4.14 -1.02 15.61
C LYS A 175 -3.73 0.31 16.23
N ALA A 176 -2.46 0.67 16.12
CA ALA A 176 -1.94 1.94 16.65
C ALA A 176 -2.48 3.16 15.89
N ALA A 177 -2.66 3.07 14.56
CA ALA A 177 -3.15 4.17 13.73
C ALA A 177 -4.55 4.67 14.15
N PHE A 178 -5.41 3.80 14.69
CA PHE A 178 -6.75 4.19 15.21
C PHE A 178 -6.69 5.23 16.33
N THR A 179 -5.57 5.36 17.03
CA THR A 179 -5.40 6.40 18.06
C THR A 179 -5.32 7.82 17.50
N ALA A 180 -5.00 7.96 16.20
CA ALA A 180 -5.05 9.24 15.49
C ALA A 180 -6.42 9.53 14.85
N GLN A 181 -7.39 8.61 14.97
CA GLN A 181 -8.73 8.73 14.38
C GLN A 181 -8.67 9.09 12.88
N PRO A 182 -8.09 8.22 12.03
CA PRO A 182 -7.98 8.50 10.60
C PRO A 182 -9.36 8.75 9.96
N ASP A 183 -9.40 9.60 8.94
CA ASP A 183 -10.63 9.93 8.21
C ASP A 183 -11.09 8.74 7.37
N ILE A 184 -10.15 8.02 6.77
CA ILE A 184 -10.42 6.87 5.91
C ILE A 184 -9.53 5.70 6.34
N VAL A 185 -10.13 4.53 6.55
CA VAL A 185 -9.44 3.25 6.69
C VAL A 185 -9.90 2.32 5.58
N LYS A 186 -8.96 1.72 4.88
CA LYS A 186 -9.22 0.64 3.90
C LYS A 186 -8.34 -0.55 4.25
N ILE A 187 -8.94 -1.71 4.44
CA ILE A 187 -8.27 -2.98 4.76
C ILE A 187 -8.97 -4.13 4.05
N ASN A 188 -8.44 -5.34 4.17
CA ASN A 188 -9.12 -6.56 3.71
C ASN A 188 -9.80 -7.30 4.87
N ASP A 189 -10.52 -8.39 4.55
CA ASP A 189 -11.24 -9.22 5.53
C ASP A 189 -10.31 -9.91 6.53
N GLU A 190 -9.11 -10.34 6.11
CA GLU A 190 -8.11 -10.96 7.00
C GLU A 190 -7.56 -9.91 7.99
N GLU A 191 -7.25 -8.71 7.53
CA GLU A 191 -6.80 -7.59 8.35
C GLU A 191 -7.89 -7.12 9.34
N LEU A 192 -9.16 -7.15 8.91
CA LEU A 192 -10.30 -6.88 9.82
C LEU A 192 -10.42 -7.95 10.90
N ALA A 193 -10.28 -9.23 10.54
CA ALA A 193 -10.29 -10.33 11.49
C ALA A 193 -9.15 -10.21 12.52
N GLU A 194 -7.93 -9.86 12.07
CA GLU A 194 -6.79 -9.62 12.97
C GLU A 194 -7.01 -8.40 13.88
N LEU A 195 -7.58 -7.33 13.34
CA LEU A 195 -7.86 -6.10 14.09
C LEU A 195 -8.87 -6.34 15.22
N THR A 196 -9.93 -7.09 14.93
CA THR A 196 -11.05 -7.32 15.84
C THR A 196 -10.90 -8.56 16.73
N GLY A 197 -10.04 -9.50 16.32
CA GLY A 197 -9.94 -10.82 16.93
C GLY A 197 -11.14 -11.73 16.63
N CYS A 198 -12.00 -11.35 15.68
CA CYS A 198 -13.18 -12.09 15.28
C CYS A 198 -13.03 -12.62 13.85
N PRO A 199 -13.46 -13.86 13.53
CA PRO A 199 -13.50 -14.34 12.15
C PRO A 199 -14.39 -13.44 11.27
N VAL A 200 -13.96 -13.23 10.01
CA VAL A 200 -14.70 -12.44 9.01
C VAL A 200 -14.78 -13.26 7.72
N GLU A 201 -15.82 -14.06 7.58
CA GLU A 201 -16.01 -14.93 6.43
C GLU A 201 -17.10 -14.40 5.48
N THR A 202 -18.00 -13.58 5.97
CA THR A 202 -19.15 -13.05 5.22
C THR A 202 -19.21 -11.52 5.26
N ALA A 203 -19.89 -10.93 4.27
CA ALA A 203 -20.11 -9.49 4.21
C ALA A 203 -20.99 -8.98 5.38
N GLU A 204 -21.92 -9.82 5.87
CA GLU A 204 -22.76 -9.52 7.02
C GLU A 204 -21.95 -9.40 8.32
N GLU A 205 -20.98 -10.29 8.53
CA GLU A 205 -20.05 -10.23 9.67
C GLU A 205 -19.20 -8.97 9.62
N ALA A 206 -18.61 -8.67 8.46
CA ALA A 206 -17.86 -7.43 8.26
C ALA A 206 -18.73 -6.20 8.54
N ALA A 207 -19.95 -6.14 7.99
CA ALA A 207 -20.89 -5.04 8.18
C ALA A 207 -21.28 -4.84 9.65
N LYS A 208 -21.44 -5.93 10.41
CA LYS A 208 -21.70 -5.86 11.85
C LYS A 208 -20.55 -5.25 12.61
N LEU A 209 -19.30 -5.68 12.32
CA LEU A 209 -18.10 -5.16 12.96
C LEU A 209 -17.88 -3.68 12.63
N LEU A 210 -18.07 -3.27 11.39
CA LEU A 210 -17.88 -1.88 10.97
C LEU A 210 -18.81 -0.90 11.70
N LYS A 211 -19.97 -1.33 12.13
CA LYS A 211 -20.91 -0.49 12.93
C LYS A 211 -20.32 -0.07 14.28
N GLU A 212 -19.35 -0.79 14.81
CA GLU A 212 -18.73 -0.48 16.10
C GLU A 212 -17.65 0.62 15.97
N TYR A 213 -17.10 0.84 14.78
CA TYR A 213 -16.04 1.81 14.50
C TYR A 213 -16.59 3.22 14.17
N THR A 214 -17.44 3.76 15.04
CA THR A 214 -18.16 5.03 14.80
C THR A 214 -17.27 6.27 14.70
N LYS A 215 -16.03 6.20 15.18
CA LYS A 215 -15.06 7.30 15.12
C LYS A 215 -14.32 7.41 13.78
N ILE A 216 -14.44 6.41 12.90
CA ILE A 216 -13.82 6.42 11.58
C ILE A 216 -14.91 6.74 10.56
N PRO A 217 -14.92 7.94 9.94
CA PRO A 217 -15.99 8.35 9.04
C PRO A 217 -16.15 7.45 7.81
N TYR A 218 -15.03 6.95 7.26
CA TYR A 218 -15.02 6.10 6.07
C TYR A 218 -14.17 4.86 6.34
N PHE A 219 -14.82 3.70 6.44
CA PHE A 219 -14.15 2.44 6.70
C PHE A 219 -14.52 1.41 5.64
N ILE A 220 -13.56 1.00 4.82
CA ILE A 220 -13.75 0.13 3.66
C ILE A 220 -13.05 -1.20 3.91
N VAL A 221 -13.75 -2.30 3.68
CA VAL A 221 -13.23 -3.67 3.80
C VAL A 221 -13.42 -4.39 2.48
N THR A 222 -12.31 -4.73 1.83
CA THR A 222 -12.31 -5.55 0.61
C THR A 222 -12.33 -7.04 1.00
N MET A 223 -13.16 -7.83 0.29
CA MET A 223 -13.40 -9.25 0.60
C MET A 223 -13.14 -10.15 -0.62
N GLY A 224 -12.20 -9.77 -1.48
CA GLY A 224 -11.89 -10.48 -2.71
C GLY A 224 -13.13 -10.68 -3.58
N GLY A 225 -13.35 -11.91 -4.04
CA GLY A 225 -14.53 -12.25 -4.87
C GLY A 225 -15.89 -12.08 -4.19
N LYS A 226 -15.93 -11.84 -2.87
CA LYS A 226 -17.17 -11.61 -2.10
C LYS A 226 -17.63 -10.16 -2.18
N GLY A 227 -16.81 -9.24 -2.70
CA GLY A 227 -17.15 -7.84 -2.86
C GLY A 227 -16.46 -6.90 -1.85
N VAL A 228 -17.17 -5.85 -1.47
CA VAL A 228 -16.68 -4.82 -0.54
C VAL A 228 -17.79 -4.48 0.46
N VAL A 229 -17.40 -4.28 1.70
CA VAL A 229 -18.24 -3.69 2.73
C VAL A 229 -17.67 -2.33 3.11
N ALA A 230 -18.50 -1.30 3.10
CA ALA A 230 -18.06 0.05 3.42
C ALA A 230 -18.99 0.71 4.44
N ARG A 231 -18.43 1.27 5.49
CA ARG A 231 -19.08 2.23 6.34
C ARG A 231 -18.77 3.63 5.84
N LEU A 232 -19.79 4.39 5.47
CA LEU A 232 -19.70 5.77 5.01
C LEU A 232 -20.52 6.64 5.99
N LYS A 233 -19.83 7.24 6.93
CA LYS A 233 -20.41 7.96 8.08
C LYS A 233 -21.29 7.02 8.92
N ASP A 234 -22.59 7.18 8.89
CA ASP A 234 -23.54 6.40 9.70
C ASP A 234 -24.10 5.17 8.98
N ASP A 235 -23.94 5.10 7.65
CA ASP A 235 -24.48 4.03 6.81
C ASP A 235 -23.44 2.95 6.51
N VAL A 236 -23.89 1.70 6.42
CA VAL A 236 -23.08 0.56 6.01
C VAL A 236 -23.64 -0.03 4.72
N PHE A 237 -22.78 -0.12 3.71
CA PHE A 237 -23.08 -0.61 2.37
C PHE A 237 -22.36 -1.92 2.10
N GLN A 238 -22.99 -2.78 1.32
CA GLN A 238 -22.39 -3.98 0.75
C GLN A 238 -22.44 -3.86 -0.78
N LEU A 239 -21.31 -4.07 -1.42
CA LEU A 239 -21.15 -4.03 -2.88
C LEU A 239 -20.67 -5.39 -3.35
N THR A 240 -21.37 -5.97 -4.31
CA THR A 240 -20.95 -7.20 -4.99
C THR A 240 -20.61 -6.89 -6.43
N PHE A 241 -19.60 -7.57 -6.97
CA PHE A 241 -19.14 -7.38 -8.34
C PHE A 241 -19.44 -8.63 -9.18
N PRO A 242 -19.61 -8.50 -10.50
CA PRO A 242 -19.67 -9.65 -11.39
C PRO A 242 -18.36 -10.45 -11.27
N THR A 243 -18.46 -11.78 -11.38
CA THR A 243 -17.29 -12.65 -11.41
C THR A 243 -16.46 -12.34 -12.65
N ILE A 244 -15.20 -11.98 -12.46
CA ILE A 244 -14.23 -11.74 -13.53
C ILE A 244 -13.13 -12.78 -13.48
N HIS A 245 -12.58 -13.15 -14.65
CA HIS A 245 -11.40 -14.00 -14.71
C HIS A 245 -10.15 -13.16 -14.39
N VAL A 246 -9.61 -13.36 -13.20
CA VAL A 246 -8.40 -12.66 -12.74
C VAL A 246 -7.17 -13.42 -13.25
N LYS A 247 -6.30 -12.75 -14.01
CA LYS A 247 -5.00 -13.30 -14.44
C LYS A 247 -3.93 -13.17 -13.35
N ASN A 248 -3.94 -12.11 -12.61
CA ASN A 248 -3.06 -11.86 -11.47
C ASN A 248 -3.87 -11.13 -10.37
N PRO A 249 -4.09 -11.73 -9.18
CA PRO A 249 -4.83 -11.09 -8.09
C PRO A 249 -3.97 -10.14 -7.25
N ILE A 250 -2.64 -10.09 -7.46
CA ILE A 250 -1.73 -9.26 -6.66
C ILE A 250 -2.02 -7.79 -6.95
N ALA A 251 -2.03 -6.99 -5.90
CA ALA A 251 -2.34 -5.56 -5.90
C ALA A 251 -3.77 -5.18 -6.32
N SER A 252 -4.66 -6.14 -6.64
CA SER A 252 -6.05 -5.82 -7.04
C SER A 252 -6.88 -5.11 -5.96
N GLY A 253 -6.41 -5.10 -4.71
CA GLY A 253 -7.02 -4.38 -3.60
C GLY A 253 -6.46 -2.97 -3.38
N ASP A 254 -5.45 -2.56 -4.13
CA ASP A 254 -4.78 -1.25 -3.99
C ASP A 254 -5.44 -0.17 -4.88
N PHE A 255 -6.36 -0.58 -5.76
CA PHE A 255 -7.07 0.27 -6.72
C PHE A 255 -8.41 0.76 -6.19
#